data_abbde8cdeef5a60672646643f8e62ecc
#
_entry.id   abbde8cdeef5a60672646643f8e62ecc
#
_cell.length_a   1.000
_cell.length_b   1.000
_cell.length_c   1.000
_cell.angle_alpha   90.00
_cell.angle_beta   90.00
_cell.angle_gamma   90.00
#
_symmetry.space_group_name_H-M   'P 1'
#
loop_
_entity.id
_entity.type
_entity.pdbx_description
1 polymer ?
#
loop_
_entity_poly.entity_id
_entity_poly.type
_entity_poly.pdbx_seq_one_letter_code
_entity_poly.pdbx_strand_id
1 'polypeptide(L)'
;MLYLCKKVRIMFQDNEYIGFVTYTQGKRNRKIPFGIVSQSYKQKAIVTHYSRKIRKNLIAIEDKRYFSHLGIDIKSISRALYMNIKARRIIQGGSTITQQLARNLFEDHSITFHRKIKEILYAISLERKHTKEEILDLYFNNIYWGKNLYGIRAASLYYFTKEPYLLSQQEQLLLLTILRGPNYYIKHSDLCMKRYNLLNEILFKKRIISKNVYQNNKMWTYNFEYNKLSIIPPSVIPYITESINNKKSSILTSLNFDLQNFINYTIEKSPYPISIIILQDGKIIGINSKYGIDYPLTFHSNIGSTLKPFLYTFYRENGVSKEETFNCITTINNQEWNVKEAELPSKSVLNIQEALLTSNNNAFINAANKIGMNNVLNFIASLLNKEENNIHPSSILGATSDGISLFELTKLYADFFLNNDDPFKNECKQLLCQIAKIKLRIDINNLFLKTGTTNGNKERFAILGNEKIVLGIMRQENSINDYSKDGSFINSIKNIARNIFSKKKMYTWM
;
A
#
# COMPACT_ATOMS: atom_id res chain seq x y z
N MET A 1 25.10 31.58 12.97
CA MET A 1 24.13 31.53 14.07
C MET A 1 22.69 31.90 13.63
N LEU A 2 22.48 33.08 13.01
CA LEU A 2 21.16 33.52 12.51
C LEU A 2 20.54 32.62 11.42
N TYR A 3 21.33 32.07 10.52
CA TYR A 3 20.86 31.15 9.46
C TYR A 3 20.37 29.80 10.01
N LEU A 4 21.03 29.31 11.06
CA LEU A 4 20.67 28.10 11.80
C LEU A 4 19.37 28.32 12.59
N CYS A 5 19.16 29.50 13.16
CA CYS A 5 17.93 29.87 13.85
C CYS A 5 16.72 29.94 12.89
N LYS A 6 16.92 30.39 11.63
CA LYS A 6 15.89 30.40 10.59
C LYS A 6 15.50 28.98 10.19
N LYS A 7 16.47 28.07 10.02
CA LYS A 7 16.18 26.65 9.64
C LYS A 7 15.42 25.90 10.72
N VAL A 8 15.73 26.11 12.00
CA VAL A 8 14.94 25.54 13.13
C VAL A 8 13.52 26.13 13.13
N ARG A 9 13.35 27.44 12.88
CA ARG A 9 12.03 28.08 12.85
C ARG A 9 11.17 27.60 11.68
N ILE A 10 11.77 27.33 10.51
CA ILE A 10 11.08 26.77 9.33
C ILE A 10 10.66 25.33 9.59
N MET A 11 11.49 24.51 10.28
CA MET A 11 11.14 23.13 10.62
C MET A 11 9.94 23.00 11.58
N PHE A 12 9.64 24.06 12.36
CA PHE A 12 8.48 24.08 13.28
C PHE A 12 7.24 24.78 12.68
N GLN A 13 7.38 25.50 11.56
CA GLN A 13 6.26 26.20 10.90
C GLN A 13 5.55 25.37 9.83
N ASP A 14 6.19 24.35 9.28
CA ASP A 14 5.54 23.43 8.35
C ASP A 14 4.69 22.46 9.15
N ASN A 15 3.40 22.74 9.19
CA ASN A 15 2.37 21.81 9.67
C ASN A 15 2.31 20.58 8.75
N GLU A 16 3.27 19.69 8.88
CA GLU A 16 3.20 18.39 8.24
C GLU A 16 2.15 17.54 8.96
N TYR A 17 0.94 17.53 8.44
CA TYR A 17 -0.13 16.69 8.93
C TYR A 17 0.13 15.25 8.50
N ILE A 18 0.24 14.34 9.45
CA ILE A 18 0.05 12.92 9.18
C ILE A 18 -1.43 12.63 9.33
N GLY A 19 -2.06 12.29 8.22
CA GLY A 19 -3.43 11.79 8.24
C GLY A 19 -3.47 10.32 8.70
N PHE A 20 -4.45 9.95 9.52
CA PHE A 20 -4.81 8.56 9.73
C PHE A 20 -5.76 8.14 8.65
N VAL A 21 -5.47 6.99 8.05
CA VAL A 21 -6.42 6.32 7.21
C VAL A 21 -7.24 5.40 8.09
N THR A 22 -8.55 5.67 8.17
CA THR A 22 -9.47 4.85 8.92
C THR A 22 -10.55 4.35 7.98
N TYR A 23 -11.11 3.20 8.26
CA TYR A 23 -12.26 2.67 7.52
C TYR A 23 -13.33 2.12 8.46
N THR A 24 -14.53 1.93 7.93
CA THR A 24 -15.70 1.52 8.69
C THR A 24 -15.85 0.00 8.66
N GLN A 25 -16.00 -0.63 9.82
CA GLN A 25 -16.23 -2.07 9.93
C GLN A 25 -17.72 -2.38 10.13
N GLY A 26 -18.36 -3.01 9.14
CA GLY A 26 -19.73 -3.52 9.21
C GLY A 26 -20.78 -2.47 9.60
N LYS A 27 -21.95 -2.91 10.15
CA LYS A 27 -23.06 -2.03 10.57
C LYS A 27 -22.74 -1.10 11.76
N ARG A 28 -21.63 -1.33 12.46
CA ARG A 28 -21.15 -0.45 13.54
C ARG A 28 -20.02 0.41 13.00
N ASN A 29 -20.24 1.70 12.88
CA ASN A 29 -19.25 2.70 12.48
C ASN A 29 -18.03 2.74 13.41
N ARG A 30 -17.23 1.68 13.44
CA ARG A 30 -15.96 1.65 14.14
C ARG A 30 -14.87 2.13 13.19
N LYS A 31 -14.25 3.25 13.53
CA LYS A 31 -13.07 3.74 12.83
C LYS A 31 -11.86 2.94 13.32
N ILE A 32 -11.28 2.13 12.45
CA ILE A 32 -10.10 1.32 12.75
C ILE A 32 -8.92 1.92 11.99
N PRO A 33 -7.78 2.20 12.65
CA PRO A 33 -6.59 2.68 11.96
C PRO A 33 -6.12 1.63 10.94
N PHE A 34 -6.01 2.02 9.70
CA PHE A 34 -5.56 1.16 8.62
C PHE A 34 -4.11 1.43 8.21
N GLY A 35 -3.74 2.71 8.18
CA GLY A 35 -2.43 3.09 7.71
C GLY A 35 -2.03 4.50 8.12
N ILE A 36 -0.79 4.84 7.85
CA ILE A 36 -0.20 6.13 8.12
C ILE A 36 0.19 6.77 6.81
N VAL A 37 -0.30 7.99 6.57
CA VAL A 37 0.04 8.79 5.40
C VAL A 37 1.07 9.83 5.80
N SER A 38 2.11 9.99 5.02
CA SER A 38 3.08 11.05 5.18
C SER A 38 3.20 11.85 3.89
N GLN A 39 3.05 13.17 3.96
CA GLN A 39 3.26 14.06 2.81
C GLN A 39 4.74 14.18 2.42
N SER A 40 5.64 14.03 3.38
CA SER A 40 7.06 13.80 3.12
C SER A 40 7.37 12.34 3.46
N TYR A 41 8.32 11.71 2.79
CA TYR A 41 8.77 10.33 3.06
C TYR A 41 9.15 10.06 4.54
N LYS A 42 9.06 11.08 5.40
CA LYS A 42 9.26 11.05 6.84
C LYS A 42 7.92 11.22 7.54
N GLN A 43 7.45 10.16 8.15
CA GLN A 43 6.16 10.13 8.82
C GLN A 43 6.27 10.83 10.18
N LYS A 44 5.72 12.04 10.29
CA LYS A 44 5.62 12.78 11.55
C LYS A 44 4.17 12.91 11.97
N ALA A 45 3.85 12.53 13.18
CA ALA A 45 2.54 12.78 13.79
C ALA A 45 2.73 13.65 15.03
N ILE A 46 2.21 14.86 15.01
CA ILE A 46 2.26 15.76 16.16
C ILE A 46 1.31 15.23 17.25
N VAL A 47 1.82 15.11 18.46
CA VAL A 47 1.06 14.62 19.62
C VAL A 47 1.17 15.64 20.75
N THR A 48 0.03 15.98 21.30
CA THR A 48 -0.07 16.80 22.50
C THR A 48 -0.24 15.97 23.78
N HIS A 49 -0.61 14.69 23.67
CA HIS A 49 -0.93 13.85 24.83
C HIS A 49 -0.25 12.49 24.75
N TYR A 50 0.61 12.21 25.71
CA TYR A 50 1.20 10.91 25.99
C TYR A 50 1.43 10.76 27.50
N SER A 51 1.62 9.52 27.95
CA SER A 51 1.68 9.20 29.37
C SER A 51 2.86 9.88 30.09
N ARG A 52 2.62 10.46 31.25
CA ARG A 52 3.70 10.93 32.15
C ARG A 52 4.68 9.83 32.53
N LYS A 53 4.25 8.56 32.51
CA LYS A 53 5.11 7.41 32.83
C LYS A 53 6.19 7.21 31.78
N ILE A 54 5.89 7.34 30.49
CA ILE A 54 6.91 7.17 29.45
C ILE A 54 7.99 8.25 29.54
N ARG A 55 7.63 9.51 29.91
CA ARG A 55 8.60 10.58 30.17
C ARG A 55 9.57 10.20 31.29
N LYS A 56 9.03 9.76 32.44
CA LYS A 56 9.85 9.32 33.58
C LYS A 56 10.77 8.17 33.21
N ASN A 57 10.26 7.18 32.48
CA ASN A 57 11.04 6.04 32.04
C ASN A 57 12.14 6.46 31.06
N LEU A 58 11.84 7.31 30.07
CA LEU A 58 12.84 7.85 29.14
C LEU A 58 13.98 8.56 29.87
N ILE A 59 13.66 9.49 30.77
CA ILE A 59 14.64 10.25 31.58
C ILE A 59 15.48 9.29 32.43
N ALA A 60 14.86 8.30 33.06
CA ALA A 60 15.58 7.33 33.90
C ALA A 60 16.53 6.44 33.08
N ILE A 61 16.18 6.14 31.82
CA ILE A 61 16.98 5.28 30.93
C ILE A 61 18.08 6.07 30.23
N GLU A 62 17.73 7.17 29.58
CA GLU A 62 18.62 7.87 28.63
C GLU A 62 19.37 9.04 29.28
N ASP A 63 18.73 9.78 30.21
CA ASP A 63 19.30 11.02 30.73
C ASP A 63 18.88 11.29 32.18
N LYS A 64 19.48 10.57 33.11
CA LYS A 64 19.14 10.62 34.54
C LYS A 64 19.14 12.02 35.15
N ARG A 65 19.97 12.94 34.60
CA ARG A 65 20.13 14.29 35.12
C ARG A 65 19.52 15.36 34.19
N TYR A 66 18.54 14.97 33.39
CA TYR A 66 17.89 15.81 32.38
C TYR A 66 17.54 17.22 32.87
N PHE A 67 16.95 17.34 34.05
CA PHE A 67 16.55 18.62 34.62
C PHE A 67 17.69 19.45 35.23
N SER A 68 18.93 18.92 35.31
CA SER A 68 20.05 19.55 36.01
C SER A 68 21.18 20.03 35.11
N HIS A 69 21.03 19.93 33.78
CA HIS A 69 22.02 20.42 32.82
C HIS A 69 21.38 21.26 31.71
N LEU A 70 22.18 22.03 30.98
CA LEU A 70 21.78 22.91 29.87
C LEU A 70 22.19 22.29 28.51
N GLY A 71 21.60 21.14 28.18
CA GLY A 71 21.80 20.44 26.91
C GLY A 71 22.99 19.49 26.89
N ILE A 72 23.99 19.68 27.76
CA ILE A 72 25.18 18.83 27.88
C ILE A 72 25.35 18.38 29.34
N ASP A 73 25.58 17.09 29.53
CA ASP A 73 25.89 16.54 30.86
C ASP A 73 27.37 16.14 30.94
N ILE A 74 28.22 17.08 31.36
CA ILE A 74 29.68 16.87 31.50
C ILE A 74 29.98 15.72 32.45
N LYS A 75 29.26 15.58 33.59
CA LYS A 75 29.45 14.49 34.54
C LYS A 75 29.13 13.12 33.93
N SER A 76 28.08 13.04 33.08
CA SER A 76 27.74 11.80 32.37
C SER A 76 28.74 11.47 31.27
N ILE A 77 29.27 12.46 30.57
CA ILE A 77 30.33 12.29 29.57
C ILE A 77 31.60 11.76 30.23
N SER A 78 32.06 12.40 31.30
CA SER A 78 33.27 11.98 32.01
C SER A 78 33.13 10.54 32.57
N ARG A 79 31.98 10.22 33.15
CA ARG A 79 31.69 8.86 33.61
C ARG A 79 31.71 7.83 32.48
N ALA A 80 31.05 8.15 31.35
CA ALA A 80 31.01 7.27 30.20
C ALA A 80 32.39 7.05 29.61
N LEU A 81 33.21 8.10 29.52
CA LEU A 81 34.61 8.00 29.09
C LEU A 81 35.43 7.08 30.00
N TYR A 82 35.35 7.29 31.30
CA TYR A 82 36.06 6.43 32.28
C TYR A 82 35.65 4.95 32.15
N MET A 83 34.32 4.68 32.04
CA MET A 83 33.82 3.31 31.93
C MET A 83 34.22 2.64 30.59
N ASN A 84 34.24 3.40 29.49
CA ASN A 84 34.64 2.90 28.19
C ASN A 84 36.13 2.60 28.10
N ILE A 85 36.97 3.48 28.71
CA ILE A 85 38.43 3.23 28.82
C ILE A 85 38.70 1.98 29.66
N LYS A 86 38.06 1.84 30.84
CA LYS A 86 38.20 0.68 31.71
C LYS A 86 37.78 -0.63 31.02
N ALA A 87 36.69 -0.56 30.21
CA ALA A 87 36.17 -1.72 29.49
C ALA A 87 36.89 -2.00 28.16
N ARG A 88 37.80 -1.13 27.71
CA ARG A 88 38.45 -1.15 26.39
C ARG A 88 37.51 -1.29 25.21
N ARG A 89 36.27 -0.88 25.40
CA ARG A 89 35.20 -0.89 24.38
C ARG A 89 34.09 0.11 24.75
N ILE A 90 33.30 0.53 23.76
CA ILE A 90 32.17 1.45 24.01
C ILE A 90 31.00 0.70 24.65
N ILE A 91 30.86 0.81 25.98
CA ILE A 91 29.76 0.19 26.74
C ILE A 91 28.72 1.18 27.21
N GLN A 92 29.05 2.48 27.29
CA GLN A 92 28.15 3.53 27.78
C GLN A 92 28.24 4.78 26.91
N GLY A 93 27.07 5.36 26.55
CA GLY A 93 26.96 6.66 25.91
C GLY A 93 26.76 7.77 26.95
N GLY A 94 27.25 8.97 26.63
CA GLY A 94 27.09 10.17 27.46
C GLY A 94 26.24 11.25 26.80
N SER A 95 25.51 10.96 25.73
CA SER A 95 24.67 11.95 25.03
C SER A 95 23.36 12.16 25.78
N THR A 96 22.94 13.42 25.92
CA THR A 96 21.67 13.83 26.54
C THR A 96 20.48 13.67 25.60
N ILE A 97 19.25 13.70 26.15
CA ILE A 97 18.00 13.73 25.36
C ILE A 97 18.01 14.91 24.39
N THR A 98 18.46 16.11 24.82
CA THR A 98 18.53 17.30 23.99
C THR A 98 19.52 17.14 22.84
N GLN A 99 20.68 16.47 23.07
CA GLN A 99 21.62 16.14 21.99
C GLN A 99 21.05 15.11 21.01
N GLN A 100 20.29 14.12 21.48
CA GLN A 100 19.60 13.17 20.59
C GLN A 100 18.55 13.87 19.74
N LEU A 101 17.78 14.80 20.31
CA LEU A 101 16.83 15.64 19.59
C LEU A 101 17.53 16.48 18.52
N ALA A 102 18.60 17.17 18.90
CA ALA A 102 19.39 17.99 17.98
C ALA A 102 19.85 17.16 16.77
N ARG A 103 20.42 15.99 17.00
CA ARG A 103 20.84 15.07 15.92
C ARG A 103 19.70 14.66 14.99
N ASN A 104 18.51 14.36 15.51
CA ASN A 104 17.37 13.98 14.69
C ASN A 104 16.81 15.16 13.88
N LEU A 105 16.85 16.37 14.40
CA LEU A 105 16.38 17.58 13.70
C LEU A 105 17.29 17.97 12.52
N PHE A 106 18.60 17.70 12.60
CA PHE A 106 19.56 18.07 11.54
C PHE A 106 19.83 17.00 10.52
N GLU A 107 19.28 15.79 10.71
CA GLU A 107 19.38 14.68 9.76
C GLU A 107 20.82 14.32 9.33
N ASP A 108 21.82 14.77 10.08
CA ASP A 108 23.20 14.43 9.86
C ASP A 108 23.55 13.15 10.65
N HIS A 109 23.60 12.02 9.96
CA HIS A 109 23.93 10.72 10.53
C HIS A 109 25.41 10.35 10.35
N SER A 110 26.25 11.24 9.86
CA SER A 110 27.68 11.02 9.72
C SER A 110 28.34 10.77 11.09
N ILE A 111 29.35 9.88 11.13
CA ILE A 111 30.10 9.60 12.36
C ILE A 111 31.38 10.45 12.34
N THR A 112 31.23 11.78 12.52
CA THR A 112 32.36 12.72 12.50
C THR A 112 32.40 13.57 13.76
N PHE A 113 33.61 13.99 14.14
CA PHE A 113 33.82 14.92 15.26
C PHE A 113 33.11 16.26 15.02
N HIS A 114 33.16 16.75 13.80
CA HIS A 114 32.50 18.00 13.40
C HIS A 114 30.97 17.94 13.61
N ARG A 115 30.34 16.83 13.24
CA ARG A 115 28.93 16.61 13.55
C ARG A 115 28.66 16.67 15.05
N LYS A 116 29.53 16.08 15.89
CA LYS A 116 29.32 16.08 17.35
C LYS A 116 29.40 17.48 17.94
N ILE A 117 30.27 18.34 17.42
CA ILE A 117 30.32 19.75 17.82
C ILE A 117 29.02 20.47 17.42
N LYS A 118 28.55 20.28 16.20
CA LYS A 118 27.26 20.84 15.77
C LYS A 118 26.12 20.38 16.69
N GLU A 119 26.02 19.08 16.99
CA GLU A 119 25.01 18.50 17.88
C GLU A 119 25.02 19.22 19.25
N ILE A 120 26.20 19.48 19.82
CA ILE A 120 26.40 20.18 21.09
C ILE A 120 25.88 21.62 21.00
N LEU A 121 26.30 22.38 19.99
CA LEU A 121 25.89 23.78 19.81
C LEU A 121 24.37 23.90 19.64
N TYR A 122 23.78 22.98 18.91
CA TYR A 122 22.33 22.95 18.73
C TYR A 122 21.60 22.56 20.01
N ALA A 123 22.11 21.61 20.77
CA ALA A 123 21.51 21.22 22.05
C ALA A 123 21.48 22.43 23.02
N ILE A 124 22.56 23.21 23.09
CA ILE A 124 22.61 24.44 23.90
C ILE A 124 21.61 25.49 23.36
N SER A 125 21.49 25.62 22.05
CA SER A 125 20.54 26.56 21.44
C SER A 125 19.09 26.19 21.74
N LEU A 126 18.74 24.87 21.73
CA LEU A 126 17.41 24.38 22.09
C LEU A 126 17.08 24.69 23.56
N GLU A 127 18.01 24.43 24.48
CA GLU A 127 17.82 24.70 25.91
C GLU A 127 17.68 26.19 26.26
N ARG A 128 18.24 27.08 25.41
CA ARG A 128 18.06 28.52 25.56
C ARG A 128 16.69 29.02 25.10
N LYS A 129 16.02 28.27 24.23
CA LYS A 129 14.79 28.71 23.57
C LYS A 129 13.54 28.01 24.08
N HIS A 130 13.72 26.84 24.67
CA HIS A 130 12.63 25.96 25.09
C HIS A 130 12.83 25.49 26.53
N THR A 131 11.73 25.34 27.23
CA THR A 131 11.71 24.69 28.55
C THR A 131 12.03 23.19 28.43
N LYS A 132 12.43 22.57 29.51
CA LYS A 132 12.68 21.12 29.57
C LYS A 132 11.48 20.28 29.11
N GLU A 133 10.27 20.71 29.48
CA GLU A 133 9.04 20.02 29.07
C GLU A 133 8.79 20.16 27.56
N GLU A 134 8.98 21.36 26.99
CA GLU A 134 8.87 21.55 25.54
C GLU A 134 9.91 20.72 24.76
N ILE A 135 11.14 20.60 25.27
CA ILE A 135 12.17 19.77 24.67
C ILE A 135 11.77 18.29 24.67
N LEU A 136 11.13 17.79 25.75
CA LEU A 136 10.59 16.43 25.78
C LEU A 136 9.46 16.24 24.77
N ASP A 137 8.57 17.22 24.62
CA ASP A 137 7.51 17.19 23.64
C ASP A 137 8.06 17.17 22.21
N LEU A 138 9.06 18.02 21.93
CA LEU A 138 9.78 18.04 20.66
C LEU A 138 10.49 16.69 20.42
N TYR A 139 11.10 16.12 21.44
CA TYR A 139 11.77 14.83 21.36
C TYR A 139 10.78 13.75 20.93
N PHE A 140 9.69 13.56 21.67
CA PHE A 140 8.70 12.54 21.36
C PHE A 140 8.02 12.72 20.00
N ASN A 141 7.93 13.98 19.51
CA ASN A 141 7.34 14.26 18.20
C ASN A 141 8.32 14.11 17.02
N ASN A 142 9.63 14.14 17.23
CA ASN A 142 10.60 14.15 16.15
C ASN A 142 11.57 12.98 16.12
N ILE A 143 11.64 12.17 17.18
CA ILE A 143 12.58 11.05 17.23
C ILE A 143 12.19 9.95 16.23
N TYR A 144 13.20 9.31 15.65
CA TYR A 144 13.06 8.20 14.72
C TYR A 144 12.79 6.87 15.44
N TRP A 145 11.76 6.15 15.00
CA TRP A 145 11.28 4.89 15.58
C TRP A 145 11.44 3.67 14.65
N GLY A 146 12.20 3.79 13.57
CA GLY A 146 12.34 2.75 12.55
C GLY A 146 11.27 2.85 11.45
N LYS A 147 11.46 2.12 10.34
CA LYS A 147 10.50 2.04 9.24
C LYS A 147 10.03 3.41 8.71
N ASN A 148 10.93 4.39 8.69
CA ASN A 148 10.63 5.80 8.34
C ASN A 148 9.56 6.48 9.21
N LEU A 149 9.40 5.98 10.46
CA LEU A 149 8.47 6.55 11.42
C LEU A 149 9.17 7.59 12.30
N TYR A 150 8.64 8.79 12.34
CA TYR A 150 9.07 9.86 13.21
C TYR A 150 7.90 10.27 14.11
N GLY A 151 8.19 10.49 15.39
CA GLY A 151 7.19 10.83 16.40
C GLY A 151 6.50 9.61 17.05
N ILE A 152 6.21 9.76 18.34
CA ILE A 152 5.64 8.68 19.19
C ILE A 152 4.26 8.23 18.70
N ARG A 153 3.45 9.13 18.13
CA ARG A 153 2.12 8.79 17.65
C ARG A 153 2.19 7.85 16.46
N ALA A 154 3.07 8.17 15.48
CA ALA A 154 3.30 7.30 14.34
C ALA A 154 3.78 5.91 14.77
N ALA A 155 4.73 5.86 15.70
CA ALA A 155 5.23 4.60 16.26
C ALA A 155 4.16 3.82 17.03
N SER A 156 3.41 4.48 17.91
CA SER A 156 2.35 3.87 18.71
C SER A 156 1.27 3.22 17.84
N LEU A 157 0.85 3.91 16.81
CA LEU A 157 -0.16 3.41 15.89
C LEU A 157 0.38 2.31 14.99
N TYR A 158 1.59 2.48 14.47
CA TYR A 158 2.21 1.47 13.62
C TYR A 158 2.45 0.14 14.35
N TYR A 159 3.04 0.19 15.55
CA TYR A 159 3.40 -1.03 16.28
C TYR A 159 2.24 -1.61 17.09
N PHE A 160 1.30 -0.79 17.58
CA PHE A 160 0.29 -1.24 18.54
C PHE A 160 -1.16 -0.90 18.15
N THR A 161 -1.37 -0.17 17.06
CA THR A 161 -2.71 0.32 16.64
C THR A 161 -3.44 1.13 17.72
N LYS A 162 -2.67 1.81 18.59
CA LYS A 162 -3.17 2.58 19.73
C LYS A 162 -2.65 4.01 19.71
N GLU A 163 -3.46 4.95 20.19
CA GLU A 163 -2.98 6.29 20.51
C GLU A 163 -1.97 6.26 21.66
N PRO A 164 -0.98 7.17 21.72
CA PRO A 164 0.09 7.11 22.72
C PRO A 164 -0.35 7.11 24.18
N TYR A 165 -1.49 7.73 24.48
CA TYR A 165 -2.04 7.75 25.85
C TYR A 165 -2.71 6.42 26.26
N LEU A 166 -3.00 5.54 25.28
CA LEU A 166 -3.58 4.21 25.50
C LEU A 166 -2.53 3.10 25.59
N LEU A 167 -1.25 3.43 25.39
CA LEU A 167 -0.18 2.43 25.49
C LEU A 167 -0.07 1.86 26.89
N SER A 168 -0.01 0.53 26.99
CA SER A 168 0.33 -0.17 28.24
C SER A 168 1.77 0.14 28.66
N GLN A 169 2.13 -0.20 29.90
CA GLN A 169 3.50 0.00 30.39
C GLN A 169 4.52 -0.86 29.61
N GLN A 170 4.11 -2.05 29.20
CA GLN A 170 4.91 -2.96 28.37
C GLN A 170 5.20 -2.35 27.00
N GLU A 171 4.17 -1.83 26.34
CA GLU A 171 4.29 -1.20 25.00
C GLU A 171 5.15 0.08 25.07
N GLN A 172 4.96 0.90 26.12
CA GLN A 172 5.80 2.07 26.37
C GLN A 172 7.28 1.69 26.54
N LEU A 173 7.57 0.63 27.31
CA LEU A 173 8.94 0.16 27.53
C LEU A 173 9.54 -0.41 26.24
N LEU A 174 8.74 -1.10 25.42
CA LEU A 174 9.21 -1.60 24.12
C LEU A 174 9.62 -0.44 23.20
N LEU A 175 8.81 0.62 23.11
CA LEU A 175 9.20 1.80 22.33
C LEU A 175 10.54 2.36 22.83
N LEU A 176 10.72 2.54 24.13
CA LEU A 176 11.98 3.01 24.69
C LEU A 176 13.14 2.05 24.42
N THR A 177 12.85 0.75 24.32
CA THR A 177 13.85 -0.27 24.01
C THR A 177 14.42 -0.10 22.60
N ILE A 178 13.57 0.15 21.61
CA ILE A 178 14.01 0.25 20.22
C ILE A 178 14.71 1.57 19.88
N LEU A 179 14.60 2.61 20.69
CA LEU A 179 15.18 3.95 20.43
C LEU A 179 16.67 3.94 20.09
N ARG A 180 17.45 3.05 20.69
CA ARG A 180 18.90 3.00 20.49
C ARG A 180 19.31 2.55 19.08
N GLY A 181 18.45 1.82 18.40
CA GLY A 181 18.69 1.30 17.05
C GLY A 181 17.41 0.68 16.47
N PRO A 182 16.43 1.50 16.09
CA PRO A 182 15.09 1.00 15.77
C PRO A 182 15.09 -0.10 14.70
N ASN A 183 15.72 0.14 13.55
CA ASN A 183 15.76 -0.83 12.46
C ASN A 183 16.48 -2.13 12.85
N TYR A 184 17.51 -2.03 13.70
CA TYR A 184 18.24 -3.19 14.19
C TYR A 184 17.39 -4.06 15.11
N TYR A 185 16.76 -3.47 16.13
CA TYR A 185 15.95 -4.21 17.09
C TYR A 185 14.65 -4.76 16.50
N ILE A 186 14.05 -4.08 15.52
CA ILE A 186 12.89 -4.58 14.80
C ILE A 186 13.23 -5.84 13.99
N LYS A 187 14.44 -5.88 13.40
CA LYS A 187 14.93 -7.04 12.64
C LYS A 187 15.36 -8.21 13.55
N HIS A 188 15.84 -7.91 14.76
CA HIS A 188 16.37 -8.88 15.71
C HIS A 188 15.54 -8.89 17.00
N SER A 189 14.35 -9.50 16.95
CA SER A 189 13.39 -9.46 18.07
C SER A 189 13.93 -10.06 19.36
N ASP A 190 14.75 -11.12 19.30
CA ASP A 190 15.40 -11.74 20.47
C ASP A 190 16.33 -10.77 21.19
N LEU A 191 17.15 -10.04 20.44
CA LEU A 191 18.03 -9.01 21.00
C LEU A 191 17.24 -7.81 21.54
N CYS A 192 16.11 -7.48 20.90
CA CYS A 192 15.18 -6.50 21.41
C CYS A 192 14.63 -6.91 22.78
N MET A 193 14.17 -8.15 22.94
CA MET A 193 13.62 -8.64 24.19
C MET A 193 14.69 -8.77 25.28
N LYS A 194 15.92 -9.15 24.95
CA LYS A 194 17.05 -9.09 25.89
C LYS A 194 17.29 -7.68 26.41
N ARG A 195 17.29 -6.68 25.54
CA ARG A 195 17.42 -5.26 25.93
C ARG A 195 16.19 -4.78 26.73
N TYR A 196 15.00 -5.16 26.34
CA TYR A 196 13.75 -4.86 27.04
C TYR A 196 13.83 -5.31 28.50
N ASN A 197 14.23 -6.55 28.75
CA ASN A 197 14.42 -7.11 30.09
C ASN A 197 15.50 -6.37 30.88
N LEU A 198 16.61 -5.98 30.25
CA LEU A 198 17.63 -5.17 30.87
C LEU A 198 17.11 -3.79 31.31
N LEU A 199 16.34 -3.11 30.44
CA LEU A 199 15.74 -1.82 30.79
C LEU A 199 14.67 -1.95 31.88
N ASN A 200 13.87 -3.02 31.86
CA ASN A 200 12.90 -3.34 32.90
C ASN A 200 13.61 -3.51 34.28
N GLU A 201 14.72 -4.21 34.31
CA GLU A 201 15.54 -4.39 35.52
C GLU A 201 16.14 -3.05 36.00
N ILE A 202 16.64 -2.22 35.08
CA ILE A 202 17.17 -0.88 35.42
C ILE A 202 16.08 -0.01 36.04
N LEU A 203 14.87 0.01 35.50
CA LEU A 203 13.76 0.79 36.05
C LEU A 203 13.33 0.27 37.42
N PHE A 204 13.32 -1.03 37.64
CA PHE A 204 13.03 -1.63 38.92
C PHE A 204 14.10 -1.32 39.98
N LYS A 205 15.38 -1.50 39.67
CA LYS A 205 16.50 -1.15 40.59
C LYS A 205 16.51 0.33 40.94
N LYS A 206 16.09 1.20 40.02
CA LYS A 206 15.93 2.65 40.28
C LYS A 206 14.62 3.01 41.00
N ARG A 207 13.80 2.06 41.38
CA ARG A 207 12.48 2.24 42.01
C ARG A 207 11.51 3.13 41.21
N ILE A 208 11.64 3.13 39.87
CA ILE A 208 10.74 3.84 38.97
C ILE A 208 9.45 3.05 38.72
N ILE A 209 9.57 1.71 38.72
CA ILE A 209 8.44 0.78 38.61
C ILE A 209 8.34 -0.11 39.85
N SER A 210 7.12 -0.54 40.18
CA SER A 210 6.85 -1.47 41.28
C SER A 210 7.26 -2.90 40.94
N LYS A 211 7.38 -3.77 41.95
CA LYS A 211 7.67 -5.20 41.80
C LYS A 211 6.65 -5.90 40.92
N ASN A 212 5.37 -5.57 41.07
CA ASN A 212 4.30 -6.16 40.25
C ASN A 212 4.44 -5.78 38.77
N VAL A 213 4.70 -4.50 38.47
CA VAL A 213 4.94 -4.02 37.10
C VAL A 213 6.19 -4.71 36.51
N TYR A 214 7.26 -4.83 37.29
CA TYR A 214 8.47 -5.51 36.84
C TYR A 214 8.21 -6.97 36.46
N GLN A 215 7.44 -7.72 37.27
CA GLN A 215 7.08 -9.10 37.00
C GLN A 215 6.18 -9.23 35.74
N ASN A 216 5.15 -8.39 35.63
CA ASN A 216 4.25 -8.37 34.46
C ASN A 216 5.02 -8.05 33.16
N ASN A 217 5.95 -7.12 33.23
CA ASN A 217 6.80 -6.79 32.07
C ASN A 217 7.69 -7.95 31.68
N LYS A 218 8.23 -8.72 32.65
CA LYS A 218 9.13 -9.86 32.38
C LYS A 218 8.42 -11.01 31.67
N MET A 219 7.13 -11.20 31.92
CA MET A 219 6.33 -12.25 31.27
C MET A 219 5.81 -11.83 29.89
N TRP A 220 5.93 -10.56 29.53
CA TRP A 220 5.40 -10.05 28.29
C TRP A 220 6.38 -10.25 27.13
N THR A 221 5.85 -10.67 26.00
CA THR A 221 6.58 -10.84 24.74
C THR A 221 5.91 -10.06 23.63
N TYR A 222 6.66 -9.66 22.62
CA TYR A 222 6.15 -8.95 21.46
C TYR A 222 6.79 -9.46 20.19
N ASN A 223 5.96 -9.71 19.19
CA ASN A 223 6.40 -10.01 17.83
C ASN A 223 6.10 -8.84 16.93
N PHE A 224 7.14 -8.24 16.32
CA PHE A 224 7.01 -7.12 15.38
C PHE A 224 6.30 -7.47 14.07
N GLU A 225 6.01 -8.74 13.80
CA GLU A 225 5.28 -9.18 12.61
C GLU A 225 3.76 -9.02 12.74
N TYR A 226 3.24 -8.97 13.97
CA TYR A 226 1.82 -8.77 14.23
C TYR A 226 1.50 -7.26 14.34
N ASN A 227 0.37 -6.84 13.78
CA ASN A 227 -0.19 -5.49 13.85
C ASN A 227 0.57 -4.40 13.06
N LYS A 228 0.89 -4.67 11.79
CA LYS A 228 1.48 -3.64 10.93
C LYS A 228 0.41 -2.77 10.29
N LEU A 229 0.36 -1.49 10.64
CA LEU A 229 -0.34 -0.51 9.81
C LEU A 229 0.37 -0.37 8.47
N SER A 230 -0.41 -0.26 7.41
CA SER A 230 0.13 0.01 6.07
C SER A 230 0.70 1.42 6.01
N ILE A 231 1.83 1.58 5.31
CA ILE A 231 2.33 2.89 4.92
C ILE A 231 1.66 3.24 3.61
N ILE A 232 0.89 4.33 3.59
CA ILE A 232 0.12 4.75 2.43
C ILE A 232 0.82 5.90 1.75
N PRO A 233 1.29 5.73 0.51
CA PRO A 233 1.86 6.81 -0.28
C PRO A 233 0.82 7.92 -0.49
N PRO A 234 1.24 9.20 -0.54
CA PRO A 234 0.36 10.33 -0.83
C PRO A 234 -0.41 10.18 -2.15
N SER A 235 0.18 9.51 -3.14
CA SER A 235 -0.43 9.23 -4.44
C SER A 235 -1.73 8.43 -4.36
N VAL A 236 -1.92 7.63 -3.32
CA VAL A 236 -3.13 6.80 -3.12
C VAL A 236 -4.28 7.59 -2.51
N ILE A 237 -3.99 8.64 -1.74
CA ILE A 237 -4.96 9.37 -0.93
C ILE A 237 -6.13 9.93 -1.73
N PRO A 238 -5.94 10.60 -2.90
CA PRO A 238 -7.06 11.13 -3.68
C PRO A 238 -8.08 10.06 -4.10
N TYR A 239 -7.63 8.83 -4.27
CA TYR A 239 -8.45 7.72 -4.75
C TYR A 239 -9.24 6.99 -3.66
N ILE A 240 -8.82 7.10 -2.40
CA ILE A 240 -9.44 6.36 -1.28
C ILE A 240 -10.08 7.28 -0.24
N THR A 241 -9.97 8.60 -0.37
CA THR A 241 -10.49 9.55 0.64
C THR A 241 -11.99 9.74 0.49
N GLU A 242 -12.74 9.53 1.60
CA GLU A 242 -14.13 9.94 1.72
C GLU A 242 -14.25 11.29 2.42
N SER A 243 -13.51 11.50 3.51
CA SER A 243 -13.51 12.75 4.24
C SER A 243 -12.21 12.97 5.00
N ILE A 244 -11.84 14.25 5.15
CA ILE A 244 -10.65 14.67 5.88
C ILE A 244 -11.09 15.41 7.16
N ASN A 245 -10.59 14.98 8.30
CA ASN A 245 -10.76 15.68 9.56
C ASN A 245 -9.45 16.36 9.97
N ASN A 246 -9.32 17.62 9.60
CA ASN A 246 -8.12 18.42 9.87
C ASN A 246 -7.82 18.57 11.38
N LYS A 247 -8.86 18.70 12.23
CA LYS A 247 -8.68 18.84 13.70
C LYS A 247 -8.10 17.58 14.34
N LYS A 248 -8.35 16.40 13.76
CA LYS A 248 -7.85 15.11 14.25
C LYS A 248 -6.70 14.55 13.40
N SER A 249 -6.26 15.27 12.39
CA SER A 249 -5.29 14.78 11.39
C SER A 249 -5.63 13.37 10.91
N SER A 250 -6.89 13.14 10.54
CA SER A 250 -7.40 11.82 10.17
C SER A 250 -8.18 11.87 8.86
N ILE A 251 -7.97 10.83 8.04
CA ILE A 251 -8.66 10.63 6.78
C ILE A 251 -9.58 9.42 6.94
N LEU A 252 -10.86 9.60 6.65
CA LEU A 252 -11.79 8.49 6.49
C LEU A 252 -11.70 8.00 5.05
N THR A 253 -11.49 6.71 4.88
CA THR A 253 -11.36 6.09 3.55
C THR A 253 -12.58 5.28 3.17
N SER A 254 -12.76 5.08 1.86
CA SER A 254 -13.74 4.17 1.26
C SER A 254 -13.40 2.69 1.47
N LEU A 255 -12.21 2.37 2.00
CA LEU A 255 -11.76 1.00 2.14
C LEU A 255 -12.61 0.20 3.13
N ASN A 256 -12.97 -1.02 2.74
CA ASN A 256 -13.65 -1.98 3.59
C ASN A 256 -12.62 -2.82 4.36
N PHE A 257 -12.74 -2.88 5.69
CA PHE A 257 -11.78 -3.54 6.58
C PHE A 257 -11.54 -5.01 6.25
N ASP A 258 -12.60 -5.75 6.11
CA ASP A 258 -12.50 -7.19 5.93
C ASP A 258 -11.96 -7.54 4.54
N LEU A 259 -12.42 -6.81 3.50
CA LEU A 259 -11.90 -6.96 2.13
C LEU A 259 -10.41 -6.60 2.07
N GLN A 260 -10.02 -5.51 2.72
CA GLN A 260 -8.63 -5.09 2.73
C GLN A 260 -7.72 -6.11 3.44
N ASN A 261 -8.17 -6.67 4.57
CA ASN A 261 -7.45 -7.74 5.26
C ASN A 261 -7.36 -9.01 4.40
N PHE A 262 -8.43 -9.36 3.72
CA PHE A 262 -8.43 -10.49 2.79
C PHE A 262 -7.44 -10.27 1.63
N ILE A 263 -7.41 -9.07 1.04
CA ILE A 263 -6.46 -8.71 -0.02
C ILE A 263 -5.03 -8.81 0.51
N ASN A 264 -4.75 -8.19 1.66
CA ASN A 264 -3.42 -8.21 2.27
C ASN A 264 -2.93 -9.65 2.50
N TYR A 265 -3.78 -10.49 3.08
CA TYR A 265 -3.48 -11.92 3.28
C TYR A 265 -3.23 -12.65 1.96
N THR A 266 -4.07 -12.41 0.95
CA THR A 266 -3.96 -13.06 -0.36
C THR A 266 -2.63 -12.69 -1.04
N ILE A 267 -2.23 -11.43 -0.99
CA ILE A 267 -0.97 -10.94 -1.58
C ILE A 267 0.24 -11.50 -0.83
N GLU A 268 0.17 -11.54 0.51
CA GLU A 268 1.27 -12.07 1.33
C GLU A 268 1.52 -13.56 1.05
N LYS A 269 0.44 -14.34 0.92
CA LYS A 269 0.51 -15.80 0.68
C LYS A 269 0.71 -16.18 -0.78
N SER A 270 0.56 -15.24 -1.71
CA SER A 270 0.76 -15.52 -3.14
C SER A 270 2.23 -15.84 -3.43
N PRO A 271 2.52 -16.96 -4.12
CA PRO A 271 3.87 -17.26 -4.59
C PRO A 271 4.30 -16.35 -5.77
N TYR A 272 3.34 -15.67 -6.40
CA TYR A 272 3.57 -14.77 -7.53
C TYR A 272 3.32 -13.32 -7.15
N PRO A 273 4.00 -12.37 -7.81
CA PRO A 273 3.65 -10.97 -7.68
C PRO A 273 2.23 -10.71 -8.21
N ILE A 274 1.33 -10.35 -7.33
CA ILE A 274 -0.07 -10.07 -7.64
C ILE A 274 -0.47 -8.69 -7.16
N SER A 275 -1.32 -8.03 -7.94
CA SER A 275 -1.97 -6.76 -7.63
C SER A 275 -3.48 -6.96 -7.68
N ILE A 276 -4.19 -6.39 -6.72
CA ILE A 276 -5.65 -6.52 -6.58
C ILE A 276 -6.23 -5.14 -6.30
N ILE A 277 -7.33 -4.82 -7.01
CA ILE A 277 -8.15 -3.64 -6.75
C ILE A 277 -9.63 -4.00 -6.83
N ILE A 278 -10.44 -3.43 -5.94
CA ILE A 278 -11.89 -3.68 -5.89
C ILE A 278 -12.60 -2.33 -5.88
N LEU A 279 -13.54 -2.17 -6.81
CA LEU A 279 -14.38 -0.99 -6.93
C LEU A 279 -15.84 -1.33 -6.60
N GLN A 280 -16.49 -0.43 -5.87
CA GLN A 280 -17.92 -0.42 -5.63
C GLN A 280 -18.42 1.01 -5.76
N ASP A 281 -19.47 1.24 -6.56
CA ASP A 281 -20.07 2.56 -6.78
C ASP A 281 -19.01 3.63 -7.17
N GLY A 282 -18.06 3.25 -8.03
CA GLY A 282 -16.95 4.10 -8.48
C GLY A 282 -15.85 4.35 -7.45
N LYS A 283 -15.97 3.84 -6.21
CA LYS A 283 -14.99 4.00 -5.14
C LYS A 283 -14.12 2.77 -4.95
N ILE A 284 -12.86 2.97 -4.59
CA ILE A 284 -11.97 1.87 -4.20
C ILE A 284 -12.32 1.40 -2.80
N ILE A 285 -12.81 0.16 -2.67
CA ILE A 285 -13.12 -0.46 -1.38
C ILE A 285 -12.06 -1.45 -0.90
N GLY A 286 -11.09 -1.75 -1.75
CA GLY A 286 -9.93 -2.59 -1.43
C GLY A 286 -8.84 -2.46 -2.48
N ILE A 287 -7.58 -2.35 -2.05
CA ILE A 287 -6.43 -2.17 -2.94
C ILE A 287 -5.15 -2.64 -2.27
N ASN A 288 -4.35 -3.46 -2.94
CA ASN A 288 -2.95 -3.69 -2.57
C ASN A 288 -2.20 -4.41 -3.71
N SER A 289 -0.86 -4.46 -3.59
CA SER A 289 0.05 -5.18 -4.48
C SER A 289 1.27 -5.68 -3.73
N LYS A 290 1.94 -6.70 -4.28
CA LYS A 290 3.26 -7.16 -3.82
C LYS A 290 4.34 -6.07 -3.95
N TYR A 291 4.15 -5.12 -4.86
CA TYR A 291 5.08 -4.01 -5.14
C TYR A 291 4.73 -2.71 -4.40
N GLY A 292 3.64 -2.68 -3.64
CA GLY A 292 3.15 -1.51 -2.90
C GLY A 292 1.69 -1.22 -3.21
N ILE A 293 1.03 -0.55 -2.27
CA ILE A 293 -0.42 -0.27 -2.37
C ILE A 293 -0.77 0.67 -3.53
N ASP A 294 0.17 1.49 -3.97
CA ASP A 294 0.03 2.43 -5.10
C ASP A 294 0.26 1.79 -6.47
N TYR A 295 0.88 0.63 -6.52
CA TYR A 295 1.24 -0.02 -7.78
C TYR A 295 0.05 -0.27 -8.72
N PRO A 296 -1.16 -0.69 -8.26
CA PRO A 296 -2.34 -0.81 -9.11
C PRO A 296 -2.81 0.49 -9.76
N LEU A 297 -2.40 1.65 -9.22
CA LEU A 297 -2.75 2.99 -9.71
C LEU A 297 -1.69 3.57 -10.66
N THR A 298 -0.43 3.18 -10.49
CA THR A 298 0.72 3.86 -11.09
C THR A 298 1.46 3.04 -12.14
N PHE A 299 1.35 1.72 -12.08
CA PHE A 299 1.97 0.85 -13.08
C PHE A 299 1.08 0.70 -14.31
N HIS A 300 1.58 1.14 -15.47
CA HIS A 300 0.90 1.05 -16.76
C HIS A 300 1.44 -0.11 -17.58
N SER A 301 0.55 -0.83 -18.22
CA SER A 301 0.86 -1.99 -19.07
C SER A 301 -0.18 -2.16 -20.16
N ASN A 302 0.17 -2.91 -21.19
CA ASN A 302 -0.78 -3.38 -22.18
C ASN A 302 -1.81 -4.31 -21.52
N ILE A 303 -3.05 -4.25 -21.95
CA ILE A 303 -4.16 -4.97 -21.30
C ILE A 303 -4.61 -6.23 -22.03
N GLY A 304 -4.05 -6.47 -23.22
CA GLY A 304 -4.35 -7.64 -24.01
C GLY A 304 -5.85 -7.81 -24.29
N SER A 305 -6.30 -9.03 -24.31
CA SER A 305 -7.69 -9.38 -24.61
C SER A 305 -8.75 -8.86 -23.62
N THR A 306 -8.38 -8.13 -22.58
CA THR A 306 -9.38 -7.46 -21.73
C THR A 306 -10.09 -6.30 -22.43
N LEU A 307 -9.58 -5.80 -23.55
CA LEU A 307 -10.24 -4.78 -24.37
C LEU A 307 -11.43 -5.34 -25.19
N LYS A 308 -11.44 -6.63 -25.51
CA LYS A 308 -12.41 -7.24 -26.43
C LYS A 308 -13.91 -7.05 -26.09
N PRO A 309 -14.35 -7.04 -24.82
CA PRO A 309 -15.75 -6.77 -24.49
C PRO A 309 -16.25 -5.40 -24.99
N PHE A 310 -15.41 -4.38 -24.91
CA PHE A 310 -15.74 -3.04 -25.42
C PHE A 310 -15.82 -3.02 -26.94
N LEU A 311 -14.89 -3.68 -27.61
CA LEU A 311 -14.89 -3.85 -29.05
C LEU A 311 -16.10 -4.66 -29.53
N TYR A 312 -16.46 -5.73 -28.81
CA TYR A 312 -17.64 -6.53 -29.11
C TYR A 312 -18.90 -5.63 -29.15
N THR A 313 -19.12 -4.83 -28.10
CA THR A 313 -20.27 -3.93 -28.03
C THR A 313 -20.22 -2.90 -29.16
N PHE A 314 -19.07 -2.26 -29.38
CA PHE A 314 -18.89 -1.30 -30.47
C PHE A 314 -19.17 -1.94 -31.85
N TYR A 315 -18.75 -3.18 -32.10
CA TYR A 315 -19.02 -3.86 -33.37
C TYR A 315 -20.51 -4.15 -33.54
N ARG A 316 -21.19 -4.57 -32.48
CA ARG A 316 -22.65 -4.79 -32.47
C ARG A 316 -23.43 -3.51 -32.73
N GLU A 317 -23.04 -2.41 -32.13
CA GLU A 317 -23.62 -1.08 -32.33
C GLU A 317 -23.43 -0.58 -33.79
N ASN A 318 -22.34 -0.97 -34.43
CA ASN A 318 -22.00 -0.62 -35.82
C ASN A 318 -22.45 -1.67 -36.84
N GLY A 319 -23.46 -2.47 -36.53
CA GLY A 319 -24.17 -3.31 -37.48
C GLY A 319 -23.58 -4.71 -37.72
N VAL A 320 -22.59 -5.14 -36.95
CA VAL A 320 -22.12 -6.55 -37.01
C VAL A 320 -23.20 -7.45 -36.43
N SER A 321 -23.74 -8.38 -37.21
CA SER A 321 -24.77 -9.32 -36.77
C SER A 321 -24.17 -10.43 -35.88
N LYS A 322 -25.05 -11.10 -35.10
CA LYS A 322 -24.62 -12.24 -34.24
C LYS A 322 -24.17 -13.46 -35.07
N GLU A 323 -24.81 -13.65 -36.19
CA GLU A 323 -24.62 -14.78 -37.10
C GLU A 323 -23.47 -14.55 -38.06
N GLU A 324 -22.99 -13.32 -38.15
CA GLU A 324 -21.92 -12.96 -39.06
C GLU A 324 -20.60 -13.59 -38.66
N THR A 325 -19.95 -14.26 -39.60
CA THR A 325 -18.72 -15.03 -39.38
C THR A 325 -17.49 -14.31 -39.92
N PHE A 326 -16.39 -14.44 -39.19
CA PHE A 326 -15.09 -13.85 -39.52
C PHE A 326 -14.02 -14.93 -39.60
N ASN A 327 -13.11 -14.80 -40.53
CA ASN A 327 -11.97 -15.72 -40.69
C ASN A 327 -11.05 -15.65 -39.46
N CYS A 328 -10.50 -16.80 -39.11
CA CYS A 328 -9.48 -16.90 -38.04
C CYS A 328 -8.05 -16.67 -38.58
N ILE A 329 -7.91 -16.23 -39.81
CA ILE A 329 -6.65 -15.78 -40.47
C ILE A 329 -6.83 -14.30 -40.80
N THR A 330 -5.84 -13.46 -40.50
CA THR A 330 -5.91 -12.02 -40.72
C THR A 330 -5.04 -11.60 -41.89
N THR A 331 -5.59 -10.77 -42.78
CA THR A 331 -4.87 -10.03 -43.81
C THR A 331 -5.05 -8.54 -43.60
N ILE A 332 -3.96 -7.77 -43.56
CA ILE A 332 -4.00 -6.30 -43.56
C ILE A 332 -3.26 -5.80 -44.80
N ASN A 333 -3.87 -4.94 -45.58
CA ASN A 333 -3.30 -4.36 -46.81
C ASN A 333 -2.78 -5.44 -47.75
N ASN A 334 -3.52 -6.55 -47.97
CA ASN A 334 -3.16 -7.70 -48.76
C ASN A 334 -1.87 -8.45 -48.31
N GLN A 335 -1.39 -8.19 -47.11
CA GLN A 335 -0.30 -8.96 -46.50
C GLN A 335 -0.87 -9.73 -45.30
N GLU A 336 -0.47 -11.00 -45.13
CA GLU A 336 -0.82 -11.79 -43.95
C GLU A 336 -0.11 -11.20 -42.73
N TRP A 337 -0.93 -10.76 -41.74
CA TRP A 337 -0.42 -10.41 -40.41
C TRP A 337 -0.50 -11.65 -39.52
N ASN A 338 0.66 -12.25 -39.22
CA ASN A 338 0.75 -13.45 -38.39
C ASN A 338 0.46 -13.14 -36.93
N VAL A 339 -0.83 -13.09 -36.56
CA VAL A 339 -1.29 -12.85 -35.22
C VAL A 339 -1.34 -14.17 -34.43
N LYS A 340 -0.56 -14.26 -33.35
CA LYS A 340 -0.56 -15.44 -32.50
C LYS A 340 -1.89 -15.55 -31.74
N GLU A 341 -2.53 -16.71 -31.86
CA GLU A 341 -3.66 -17.08 -31.03
C GLU A 341 -3.17 -17.76 -29.74
N ALA A 342 -3.90 -17.53 -28.62
CA ALA A 342 -3.61 -18.21 -27.36
C ALA A 342 -3.96 -19.72 -27.44
N GLU A 343 -5.03 -20.04 -28.18
CA GLU A 343 -5.48 -21.42 -28.47
C GLU A 343 -5.83 -21.48 -29.95
N LEU A 344 -5.45 -22.56 -30.62
CA LEU A 344 -5.82 -22.78 -32.02
C LEU A 344 -7.35 -22.88 -32.15
N PRO A 345 -7.98 -22.11 -33.03
CA PRO A 345 -9.42 -22.16 -33.22
C PRO A 345 -9.85 -23.53 -33.73
N SER A 346 -10.94 -24.06 -33.20
CA SER A 346 -11.53 -25.32 -33.61
C SER A 346 -12.22 -25.24 -34.99
N LYS A 347 -12.47 -24.02 -35.51
CA LYS A 347 -13.10 -23.69 -36.78
C LYS A 347 -12.27 -22.65 -37.52
N SER A 348 -12.32 -22.68 -38.86
CA SER A 348 -11.67 -21.68 -39.72
C SER A 348 -12.36 -20.31 -39.69
N VAL A 349 -13.64 -20.28 -39.31
CA VAL A 349 -14.46 -19.07 -39.19
C VAL A 349 -15.21 -19.10 -37.83
N LEU A 350 -15.37 -17.96 -37.21
CA LEU A 350 -16.09 -17.77 -35.96
C LEU A 350 -17.07 -16.60 -36.11
N ASN A 351 -18.25 -16.71 -35.52
CA ASN A 351 -19.07 -15.52 -35.33
C ASN A 351 -18.51 -14.67 -34.19
N ILE A 352 -18.99 -13.41 -34.07
CA ILE A 352 -18.40 -12.46 -33.12
C ILE A 352 -18.61 -12.87 -31.66
N GLN A 353 -19.69 -13.61 -31.34
CA GLN A 353 -19.94 -14.16 -30.01
C GLN A 353 -18.96 -15.30 -29.68
N GLU A 354 -18.78 -16.26 -30.60
CA GLU A 354 -17.79 -17.32 -30.49
C GLU A 354 -16.35 -16.75 -30.35
N ALA A 355 -16.05 -15.69 -31.13
CA ALA A 355 -14.78 -15.00 -31.05
C ALA A 355 -14.53 -14.34 -29.68
N LEU A 356 -15.56 -13.78 -29.03
CA LEU A 356 -15.45 -13.25 -27.66
C LEU A 356 -15.26 -14.40 -26.64
N LEU A 357 -16.04 -15.48 -26.76
CA LEU A 357 -15.98 -16.64 -25.85
C LEU A 357 -14.60 -17.32 -25.88
N THR A 358 -14.03 -17.51 -27.06
CA THR A 358 -12.71 -18.11 -27.25
C THR A 358 -11.58 -17.09 -27.16
N SER A 359 -11.92 -15.79 -27.10
CA SER A 359 -10.96 -14.68 -27.11
C SER A 359 -10.08 -14.66 -28.38
N ASN A 360 -10.63 -15.06 -29.53
CA ASN A 360 -9.89 -15.15 -30.80
C ASN A 360 -9.43 -13.75 -31.26
N ASN A 361 -8.18 -13.62 -31.66
CA ASN A 361 -7.57 -12.34 -32.07
C ASN A 361 -7.93 -11.98 -33.51
N ASN A 362 -7.81 -12.97 -34.41
CA ASN A 362 -7.96 -12.74 -35.85
C ASN A 362 -9.40 -12.34 -36.22
N ALA A 363 -10.40 -13.00 -35.62
CA ALA A 363 -11.80 -12.66 -35.87
C ALA A 363 -12.13 -11.22 -35.43
N PHE A 364 -11.57 -10.74 -34.31
CA PHE A 364 -11.72 -9.34 -33.87
C PHE A 364 -11.09 -8.32 -34.81
N ILE A 365 -9.90 -8.65 -35.37
CA ILE A 365 -9.24 -7.80 -36.34
C ILE A 365 -10.04 -7.78 -37.65
N ASN A 366 -10.54 -8.92 -38.12
CA ASN A 366 -11.32 -8.99 -39.35
C ASN A 366 -12.67 -8.28 -39.20
N ALA A 367 -13.31 -8.31 -38.04
CA ALA A 367 -14.47 -7.50 -37.73
C ALA A 367 -14.15 -6.00 -37.75
N ALA A 368 -12.97 -5.59 -37.24
CA ALA A 368 -12.52 -4.21 -37.31
C ALA A 368 -12.30 -3.73 -38.75
N ASN A 369 -11.71 -4.58 -39.59
CA ASN A 369 -11.53 -4.26 -41.01
C ASN A 369 -12.87 -3.99 -41.74
N LYS A 370 -13.92 -4.75 -41.37
CA LYS A 370 -15.26 -4.57 -41.94
C LYS A 370 -15.88 -3.22 -41.56
N ILE A 371 -15.77 -2.83 -40.30
CA ILE A 371 -16.32 -1.57 -39.78
C ILE A 371 -15.50 -0.36 -40.28
N GLY A 372 -14.27 -0.61 -40.63
CA GLY A 372 -13.27 0.40 -40.95
C GLY A 372 -12.28 0.57 -39.81
N MET A 373 -11.02 0.20 -40.06
CA MET A 373 -9.95 0.20 -39.06
C MET A 373 -9.86 1.53 -38.30
N ASN A 374 -9.88 2.67 -39.01
CA ASN A 374 -9.76 3.98 -38.40
C ASN A 374 -10.91 4.28 -37.40
N ASN A 375 -12.15 3.85 -37.71
CA ASN A 375 -13.28 4.04 -36.82
C ASN A 375 -13.07 3.28 -35.49
N VAL A 376 -12.52 2.08 -35.58
CA VAL A 376 -12.21 1.25 -34.39
C VAL A 376 -11.06 1.83 -33.61
N LEU A 377 -10.02 2.33 -34.27
CA LEU A 377 -8.87 2.96 -33.59
C LEU A 377 -9.29 4.24 -32.88
N ASN A 378 -10.13 5.09 -33.49
CA ASN A 378 -10.67 6.28 -32.87
C ASN A 378 -11.55 5.95 -31.67
N PHE A 379 -12.37 4.89 -31.76
CA PHE A 379 -13.12 4.39 -30.63
C PHE A 379 -12.20 3.97 -29.46
N ILE A 380 -11.12 3.23 -29.75
CA ILE A 380 -10.14 2.81 -28.73
C ILE A 380 -9.47 4.05 -28.10
N ALA A 381 -9.06 5.04 -28.90
CA ALA A 381 -8.45 6.27 -28.41
C ALA A 381 -9.39 7.01 -27.42
N SER A 382 -10.64 7.17 -27.82
CA SER A 382 -11.67 7.78 -26.95
C SER A 382 -11.94 6.97 -25.71
N LEU A 383 -12.12 5.66 -25.82
CA LEU A 383 -12.39 4.75 -24.69
C LEU A 383 -11.26 4.78 -23.64
N LEU A 384 -10.01 4.78 -24.09
CA LEU A 384 -8.84 4.76 -23.21
C LEU A 384 -8.35 6.17 -22.84
N ASN A 385 -9.00 7.22 -23.33
CA ASN A 385 -8.58 8.62 -23.17
C ASN A 385 -7.12 8.83 -23.58
N LYS A 386 -6.75 8.33 -24.77
CA LYS A 386 -5.39 8.40 -25.34
C LYS A 386 -5.37 9.26 -26.60
N GLU A 387 -4.21 9.83 -26.88
CA GLU A 387 -3.97 10.52 -28.14
C GLU A 387 -3.95 9.49 -29.30
N GLU A 388 -4.45 9.89 -30.48
CA GLU A 388 -4.50 9.03 -31.66
C GLU A 388 -3.14 8.48 -32.05
N ASN A 389 -2.06 9.24 -31.84
CA ASN A 389 -0.68 8.84 -32.12
C ASN A 389 -0.20 7.63 -31.28
N ASN A 390 -0.87 7.35 -30.16
CA ASN A 390 -0.55 6.24 -29.26
C ASN A 390 -1.35 4.96 -29.58
N ILE A 391 -2.24 5.04 -30.59
CA ILE A 391 -3.13 3.95 -31.00
C ILE A 391 -2.72 3.43 -32.39
N HIS A 392 -2.52 2.14 -32.48
CA HIS A 392 -2.06 1.44 -33.69
C HIS A 392 -2.98 0.23 -33.96
N PRO A 393 -2.92 -0.42 -35.12
CA PRO A 393 -3.73 -1.62 -35.40
C PRO A 393 -3.59 -2.71 -34.35
N SER A 394 -2.42 -2.85 -33.71
CA SER A 394 -2.21 -3.76 -32.57
C SER A 394 -3.01 -3.39 -31.32
N SER A 395 -3.54 -2.17 -31.22
CA SER A 395 -4.36 -1.73 -30.10
C SER A 395 -5.71 -2.44 -30.04
N ILE A 396 -6.19 -3.01 -31.12
CA ILE A 396 -7.34 -3.93 -31.14
C ILE A 396 -7.11 -5.13 -30.21
N LEU A 397 -5.85 -5.52 -30.05
CA LEU A 397 -5.43 -6.59 -29.14
C LEU A 397 -5.00 -6.08 -27.76
N GLY A 398 -5.31 -4.82 -27.45
CA GLY A 398 -5.01 -4.19 -26.16
C GLY A 398 -3.55 -3.73 -25.99
N ALA A 399 -2.81 -3.54 -27.10
CA ALA A 399 -1.46 -3.00 -27.10
C ALA A 399 -1.51 -1.50 -27.42
N THR A 400 -1.13 -0.64 -26.47
CA THR A 400 -0.98 0.81 -26.64
C THR A 400 0.42 1.24 -26.24
N SER A 401 0.90 2.38 -26.76
CA SER A 401 2.28 2.82 -26.53
C SER A 401 2.62 3.02 -25.06
N ASP A 402 1.68 3.55 -24.29
CA ASP A 402 1.85 3.92 -22.87
C ASP A 402 1.04 3.07 -21.87
N GLY A 403 0.26 2.10 -22.37
CA GLY A 403 -0.55 1.21 -21.54
C GLY A 403 -1.61 1.94 -20.68
N ILE A 404 -2.26 1.20 -19.80
CA ILE A 404 -3.14 1.75 -18.73
C ILE A 404 -2.89 1.00 -17.43
N SER A 405 -3.26 1.62 -16.31
CA SER A 405 -3.14 1.01 -14.99
C SER A 405 -4.26 -0.01 -14.72
N LEU A 406 -4.03 -0.88 -13.72
CA LEU A 406 -5.08 -1.83 -13.29
C LEU A 406 -6.32 -1.10 -12.78
N PHE A 407 -6.15 0.06 -12.15
CA PHE A 407 -7.26 0.90 -11.70
C PHE A 407 -8.07 1.42 -12.88
N GLU A 408 -7.43 2.04 -13.88
CA GLU A 408 -8.11 2.56 -15.07
C GLU A 408 -8.88 1.45 -15.79
N LEU A 409 -8.26 0.29 -15.98
CA LEU A 409 -8.92 -0.88 -16.58
C LEU A 409 -10.14 -1.33 -15.75
N THR A 410 -9.99 -1.45 -14.43
CA THR A 410 -11.09 -1.89 -13.56
C THR A 410 -12.22 -0.88 -13.54
N LYS A 411 -11.89 0.42 -13.57
CA LYS A 411 -12.86 1.51 -13.65
C LYS A 411 -13.62 1.50 -14.98
N LEU A 412 -12.94 1.29 -16.10
CA LEU A 412 -13.59 1.12 -17.40
C LEU A 412 -14.66 0.02 -17.37
N TYR A 413 -14.35 -1.13 -16.77
CA TYR A 413 -15.33 -2.21 -16.64
C TYR A 413 -16.47 -1.84 -15.68
N ALA A 414 -16.21 -1.11 -14.60
CA ALA A 414 -17.22 -0.65 -13.68
C ALA A 414 -18.18 0.35 -14.39
N ASP A 415 -17.64 1.33 -15.06
CA ASP A 415 -18.42 2.35 -15.76
C ASP A 415 -19.21 1.74 -16.94
N PHE A 416 -18.70 0.69 -17.56
CA PHE A 416 -19.32 0.07 -18.73
C PHE A 416 -20.45 -0.92 -18.38
N PHE A 417 -20.31 -1.71 -17.32
CA PHE A 417 -21.23 -2.80 -16.97
C PHE A 417 -22.10 -2.56 -15.74
N LEU A 418 -21.79 -1.53 -14.93
CA LEU A 418 -22.66 -1.16 -13.82
C LEU A 418 -23.63 -0.07 -14.26
N ASN A 419 -24.89 -0.21 -13.86
CA ASN A 419 -25.95 0.78 -14.09
C ASN A 419 -26.19 1.15 -15.57
N ASN A 420 -26.20 0.18 -16.48
CA ASN A 420 -26.42 0.43 -17.90
C ASN A 420 -27.44 -0.55 -18.49
N ASP A 421 -28.50 0.01 -19.09
CA ASP A 421 -29.60 -0.74 -19.72
C ASP A 421 -29.37 -1.00 -21.23
N ASP A 422 -28.19 -0.71 -21.75
CA ASP A 422 -27.83 -0.94 -23.13
C ASP A 422 -27.93 -2.43 -23.50
N PRO A 423 -28.71 -2.81 -24.55
CA PRO A 423 -28.93 -4.21 -24.90
C PRO A 423 -27.66 -4.92 -25.35
N PHE A 424 -26.73 -4.25 -26.04
CA PHE A 424 -25.48 -4.86 -26.52
C PHE A 424 -24.48 -5.06 -25.37
N LYS A 425 -24.46 -4.14 -24.40
CA LYS A 425 -23.65 -4.31 -23.17
C LYS A 425 -24.21 -5.46 -22.33
N ASN A 426 -25.52 -5.59 -22.22
CA ASN A 426 -26.14 -6.70 -21.50
C ASN A 426 -25.87 -8.05 -22.19
N GLU A 427 -25.94 -8.10 -23.51
CA GLU A 427 -25.55 -9.27 -24.31
C GLU A 427 -24.08 -9.64 -24.05
N CYS A 428 -23.16 -8.68 -24.12
CA CYS A 428 -21.75 -8.86 -23.81
C CYS A 428 -21.56 -9.40 -22.40
N LYS A 429 -22.21 -8.80 -21.39
CA LYS A 429 -22.16 -9.25 -20.00
C LYS A 429 -22.60 -10.70 -19.82
N GLN A 430 -23.67 -11.13 -20.52
CA GLN A 430 -24.10 -12.54 -20.50
C GLN A 430 -23.04 -13.49 -21.05
N LEU A 431 -22.36 -13.14 -22.13
CA LEU A 431 -21.24 -13.93 -22.68
C LEU A 431 -20.06 -13.99 -21.67
N LEU A 432 -19.74 -12.88 -21.02
CA LEU A 432 -18.71 -12.86 -19.98
C LEU A 432 -19.10 -13.70 -18.74
N CYS A 433 -20.39 -13.80 -18.40
CA CYS A 433 -20.88 -14.72 -17.37
C CYS A 433 -20.72 -16.18 -17.78
N GLN A 434 -20.93 -16.51 -19.06
CA GLN A 434 -20.65 -17.86 -19.59
C GLN A 434 -19.15 -18.18 -19.48
N ILE A 435 -18.27 -17.25 -19.84
CA ILE A 435 -16.80 -17.41 -19.68
C ILE A 435 -16.46 -17.70 -18.23
N ALA A 436 -17.06 -16.97 -17.27
CA ALA A 436 -16.82 -17.18 -15.85
C ALA A 436 -17.22 -18.60 -15.40
N LYS A 437 -18.41 -19.08 -15.80
CA LYS A 437 -18.88 -20.43 -15.50
C LYS A 437 -17.95 -21.52 -16.06
N ILE A 438 -17.54 -21.37 -17.32
CA ILE A 438 -16.66 -22.35 -17.99
C ILE A 438 -15.27 -22.36 -17.33
N LYS A 439 -14.63 -21.19 -17.21
CA LYS A 439 -13.23 -21.10 -16.74
C LYS A 439 -13.09 -21.35 -15.25
N LEU A 440 -13.96 -20.79 -14.43
CA LEU A 440 -13.84 -20.90 -12.97
C LEU A 440 -14.51 -22.16 -12.40
N ARG A 441 -15.46 -22.74 -13.12
CA ARG A 441 -16.26 -23.90 -12.65
C ARG A 441 -16.86 -23.63 -11.25
N ILE A 442 -17.45 -22.43 -11.09
CA ILE A 442 -18.17 -22.00 -9.88
C ILE A 442 -19.53 -21.47 -10.29
N ASP A 443 -20.52 -21.73 -9.45
CA ASP A 443 -21.87 -21.20 -9.65
C ASP A 443 -22.06 -19.97 -8.75
N ILE A 444 -21.77 -18.81 -9.32
CA ILE A 444 -22.03 -17.52 -8.72
C ILE A 444 -22.88 -16.73 -9.72
N ASN A 445 -24.08 -16.36 -9.30
CA ASN A 445 -25.03 -15.64 -10.16
C ASN A 445 -24.45 -14.30 -10.64
N ASN A 446 -24.63 -14.00 -11.92
CA ASN A 446 -24.25 -12.76 -12.58
C ASN A 446 -22.78 -12.39 -12.46
N LEU A 447 -21.90 -13.37 -12.15
CA LEU A 447 -20.47 -13.14 -12.14
C LEU A 447 -19.94 -13.15 -13.56
N PHE A 448 -19.44 -12.02 -14.05
CA PHE A 448 -18.72 -11.94 -15.31
C PHE A 448 -17.21 -12.07 -15.12
N LEU A 449 -16.51 -12.55 -16.13
CA LEU A 449 -15.05 -12.68 -16.16
C LEU A 449 -14.52 -12.37 -17.54
N LYS A 450 -13.46 -11.56 -17.60
CA LYS A 450 -12.57 -11.47 -18.77
C LYS A 450 -11.12 -11.58 -18.35
N THR A 451 -10.36 -12.41 -19.05
CA THR A 451 -8.92 -12.56 -18.88
C THR A 451 -8.19 -11.94 -20.06
N GLY A 452 -7.00 -11.43 -19.81
CA GLY A 452 -6.07 -10.92 -20.80
C GLY A 452 -4.63 -11.31 -20.47
N THR A 453 -3.80 -11.42 -21.49
CA THR A 453 -2.37 -11.68 -21.36
C THR A 453 -1.65 -10.74 -22.31
N THR A 454 -0.55 -10.16 -21.86
CA THR A 454 0.26 -9.25 -22.67
C THR A 454 1.20 -10.03 -23.58
N ASN A 455 1.70 -9.38 -24.63
CA ASN A 455 2.72 -9.96 -25.50
C ASN A 455 3.96 -10.34 -24.67
N GLY A 456 4.47 -11.56 -24.90
CA GLY A 456 5.58 -12.10 -24.12
C GLY A 456 5.18 -12.67 -22.75
N ASN A 457 3.87 -12.78 -22.45
CA ASN A 457 3.32 -13.35 -21.20
C ASN A 457 3.87 -12.70 -19.92
N LYS A 458 4.24 -11.42 -19.97
CA LYS A 458 4.81 -10.70 -18.81
C LYS A 458 3.75 -10.41 -17.76
N GLU A 459 2.55 -9.99 -18.18
CA GLU A 459 1.43 -9.69 -17.29
C GLU A 459 0.19 -10.48 -17.71
N ARG A 460 -0.55 -10.94 -16.70
CA ARG A 460 -1.85 -11.58 -16.84
C ARG A 460 -2.89 -10.80 -16.07
N PHE A 461 -3.99 -10.50 -16.74
CA PHE A 461 -5.11 -9.76 -16.18
C PHE A 461 -6.34 -10.62 -16.03
N ALA A 462 -7.11 -10.33 -14.99
CA ALA A 462 -8.48 -10.83 -14.85
C ALA A 462 -9.36 -9.73 -14.27
N ILE A 463 -10.45 -9.43 -14.97
CA ILE A 463 -11.48 -8.54 -14.48
C ILE A 463 -12.73 -9.36 -14.24
N LEU A 464 -13.22 -9.29 -13.00
CA LEU A 464 -14.42 -9.97 -12.55
C LEU A 464 -15.40 -8.96 -11.97
N GLY A 465 -16.66 -9.24 -12.05
CA GLY A 465 -17.63 -8.38 -11.39
C GLY A 465 -19.03 -8.96 -11.39
N ASN A 466 -19.88 -8.33 -10.62
CA ASN A 466 -21.33 -8.55 -10.62
C ASN A 466 -22.05 -7.20 -10.76
N GLU A 467 -23.28 -7.09 -10.30
CA GLU A 467 -24.06 -5.84 -10.37
C GLU A 467 -23.56 -4.72 -9.44
N LYS A 468 -22.70 -5.04 -8.46
CA LYS A 468 -22.30 -4.09 -7.40
C LYS A 468 -20.81 -3.82 -7.33
N ILE A 469 -19.99 -4.83 -7.63
CA ILE A 469 -18.55 -4.81 -7.39
C ILE A 469 -17.81 -5.24 -8.64
N VAL A 470 -16.74 -4.53 -8.96
CA VAL A 470 -15.77 -4.93 -9.98
C VAL A 470 -14.40 -5.11 -9.36
N LEU A 471 -13.78 -6.25 -9.63
CA LEU A 471 -12.49 -6.69 -9.13
C LEU A 471 -11.50 -6.78 -10.29
N GLY A 472 -10.41 -6.05 -10.20
CA GLY A 472 -9.25 -6.16 -11.07
C GLY A 472 -8.13 -6.94 -10.40
N ILE A 473 -7.57 -7.90 -11.12
CA ILE A 473 -6.40 -8.69 -10.72
C ILE A 473 -5.36 -8.61 -11.83
N MET A 474 -4.12 -8.34 -11.45
CA MET A 474 -2.96 -8.44 -12.34
C MET A 474 -1.90 -9.31 -11.68
N ARG A 475 -1.32 -10.24 -12.43
CA ARG A 475 -0.17 -11.06 -12.01
C ARG A 475 0.99 -10.82 -12.96
N GLN A 476 2.17 -10.58 -12.43
CA GLN A 476 3.39 -10.53 -13.21
C GLN A 476 4.09 -11.90 -13.21
N GLU A 477 4.67 -12.25 -14.36
CA GLU A 477 5.41 -13.49 -14.53
C GLU A 477 6.92 -13.20 -14.56
N ASN A 478 7.70 -14.01 -13.85
CA ASN A 478 9.15 -13.82 -13.75
C ASN A 478 9.94 -14.41 -14.92
N SER A 479 9.30 -15.22 -15.78
CA SER A 479 9.96 -15.85 -16.96
C SER A 479 8.98 -16.08 -18.10
N ILE A 480 9.48 -15.91 -19.33
CA ILE A 480 8.71 -16.00 -20.59
C ILE A 480 8.24 -17.44 -20.90
N ASN A 481 8.83 -18.47 -20.29
CA ASN A 481 8.68 -19.87 -20.74
C ASN A 481 7.68 -20.72 -19.94
N ASP A 482 6.81 -20.12 -19.14
CA ASP A 482 5.97 -20.90 -18.22
C ASP A 482 4.50 -20.97 -18.67
N TYR A 483 4.25 -21.65 -19.80
CA TYR A 483 2.90 -21.95 -20.32
C TYR A 483 2.06 -22.84 -19.38
N SER A 484 2.69 -23.61 -18.50
CA SER A 484 2.01 -24.48 -17.52
C SER A 484 1.24 -23.73 -16.42
N LYS A 485 1.36 -22.39 -16.37
CA LYS A 485 0.86 -21.53 -15.28
C LYS A 485 -0.53 -20.96 -15.49
N ASP A 486 -1.18 -21.19 -16.64
CA ASP A 486 -2.57 -20.74 -16.85
C ASP A 486 -3.52 -21.34 -15.80
N GLY A 487 -3.41 -22.63 -15.55
CA GLY A 487 -4.19 -23.30 -14.51
C GLY A 487 -3.98 -22.72 -13.10
N SER A 488 -2.74 -22.29 -12.78
CA SER A 488 -2.43 -21.70 -11.46
C SER A 488 -3.05 -20.30 -11.31
N PHE A 489 -3.07 -19.49 -12.37
CA PHE A 489 -3.70 -18.17 -12.36
C PHE A 489 -5.21 -18.28 -12.24
N ILE A 490 -5.84 -19.14 -13.04
CA ILE A 490 -7.28 -19.40 -12.97
C ILE A 490 -7.68 -19.94 -11.58
N ASN A 491 -6.89 -20.83 -10.97
CA ASN A 491 -7.15 -21.31 -9.61
C ASN A 491 -7.05 -20.19 -8.57
N SER A 492 -6.08 -19.26 -8.71
CA SER A 492 -5.98 -18.09 -7.86
C SER A 492 -7.21 -17.19 -7.99
N ILE A 493 -7.64 -16.89 -9.22
CA ILE A 493 -8.85 -16.11 -9.50
C ILE A 493 -10.08 -16.78 -8.90
N LYS A 494 -10.21 -18.11 -9.08
CA LYS A 494 -11.31 -18.90 -8.54
C LYS A 494 -11.42 -18.78 -7.01
N ASN A 495 -10.30 -18.89 -6.32
CA ASN A 495 -10.24 -18.77 -4.86
C ASN A 495 -10.61 -17.35 -4.40
N ILE A 496 -10.11 -16.33 -5.08
CA ILE A 496 -10.43 -14.92 -4.79
C ILE A 496 -11.93 -14.67 -5.04
N ALA A 497 -12.46 -15.12 -6.19
CA ALA A 497 -13.86 -14.95 -6.54
C ALA A 497 -14.82 -15.62 -5.53
N ARG A 498 -14.53 -16.84 -5.09
CA ARG A 498 -15.31 -17.52 -4.04
C ARG A 498 -15.36 -16.75 -2.74
N ASN A 499 -14.25 -16.13 -2.34
CA ASN A 499 -14.18 -15.37 -1.10
C ASN A 499 -14.89 -14.02 -1.19
N ILE A 500 -14.91 -13.37 -2.35
CA ILE A 500 -15.48 -12.04 -2.52
C ILE A 500 -16.95 -12.11 -2.92
N PHE A 501 -17.34 -13.00 -3.84
CA PHE A 501 -18.67 -13.00 -4.45
C PHE A 501 -19.61 -14.10 -3.91
N SER A 502 -19.19 -15.00 -2.98
CA SER A 502 -20.10 -16.03 -2.43
C SER A 502 -21.16 -15.43 -1.49
N LYS A 503 -22.41 -15.89 -1.60
CA LYS A 503 -23.57 -15.40 -0.82
C LYS A 503 -23.33 -15.36 0.71
N LYS A 504 -22.57 -16.29 1.28
CA LYS A 504 -22.28 -16.33 2.73
C LYS A 504 -21.45 -15.15 3.25
N LYS A 505 -20.66 -14.51 2.38
CA LYS A 505 -19.76 -13.40 2.76
C LYS A 505 -20.24 -12.04 2.26
N MET A 506 -21.06 -11.97 1.18
CA MET A 506 -21.59 -10.69 0.69
C MET A 506 -22.40 -9.90 1.73
N TYR A 507 -23.10 -10.58 2.64
CA TYR A 507 -23.86 -9.91 3.71
C TYR A 507 -22.98 -9.36 4.85
N THR A 508 -21.71 -9.74 4.93
CA THR A 508 -20.76 -9.19 5.90
C THR A 508 -20.06 -7.95 5.38
N TRP A 509 -20.11 -7.71 4.05
CA TRP A 509 -19.48 -6.58 3.38
C TRP A 509 -20.41 -5.37 3.17
N MET A 510 -21.73 -5.61 3.23
CA MET A 510 -22.77 -4.57 3.23
C MET A 510 -23.08 -4.13 4.66
#